data_b85a549103781f17d0a879f607bb711c
#
_entry.id   b85a549103781f17d0a879f607bb711c
#
_cell.length_a   1.000
_cell.length_b   1.000
_cell.length_c   1.000
_cell.angle_alpha   90.00
_cell.angle_beta   90.00
_cell.angle_gamma   90.00
#
_symmetry.space_group_name_H-M   'P 1'
#
loop_
_entity.id
_entity.type
_entity.pdbx_description
1 polymer ?
#
loop_
_entity_poly.entity_id
_entity_poly.type
_entity_poly.pdbx_seq_one_letter_code
_entity_poly.pdbx_strand_id
1 'polypeptide(L)'
;INVITQRCPELIALCESNGKSITYGELQSSVNRIANNFRLHGIGEGHIVAFLQEKSIVNVIGMLGALTAGATVAPFDASLPKERIQILLQDLHPNALVSDDKLAPEIPFEIAVSATFQELDRTKVAVLHTEKQQVDSLAYILYTSGSTGTPKGVCISHEAASAFVE
;
A
#
# COMPACT_ATOMS: atom_id res chain seq x y z
N ILE A 1 -11.88 6.28 -7.01
CA ILE A 1 -11.95 7.34 -5.99
C ILE A 1 -12.24 8.69 -6.64
N ASN A 2 -11.48 9.15 -7.61
CA ASN A 2 -11.58 10.50 -8.21
C ASN A 2 -13.00 10.89 -8.64
N VAL A 3 -13.76 9.99 -9.29
CA VAL A 3 -15.13 10.27 -9.77
C VAL A 3 -16.10 10.55 -8.62
N ILE A 4 -16.03 9.74 -7.56
CA ILE A 4 -16.91 9.89 -6.38
C ILE A 4 -16.51 11.14 -5.58
N THR A 5 -15.20 11.38 -5.42
CA THR A 5 -14.70 12.57 -4.72
C THR A 5 -15.15 13.88 -5.38
N GLN A 6 -15.20 13.92 -6.71
CA GLN A 6 -15.70 15.10 -7.43
C GLN A 6 -17.20 15.34 -7.26
N ARG A 7 -17.98 14.26 -7.10
CA ARG A 7 -19.45 14.35 -7.02
C ARG A 7 -19.95 14.48 -5.58
N CYS A 8 -19.34 13.76 -4.65
CA CYS A 8 -19.83 13.62 -3.28
C CYS A 8 -18.66 13.51 -2.29
N PRO A 9 -17.81 14.56 -2.14
CA PRO A 9 -16.61 14.52 -1.29
C PRO A 9 -16.91 14.29 0.20
N GLU A 10 -18.11 14.68 0.65
CA GLU A 10 -18.53 14.57 2.08
C GLU A 10 -19.03 13.17 2.45
N LEU A 11 -19.30 12.28 1.51
CA LEU A 11 -19.74 10.92 1.85
C LEU A 11 -18.62 10.17 2.56
N ILE A 12 -19.00 9.35 3.54
CA ILE A 12 -18.06 8.48 4.25
C ILE A 12 -17.53 7.43 3.29
N ALA A 13 -16.20 7.38 3.15
CA ALA A 13 -15.47 6.43 2.32
C ALA A 13 -15.06 5.17 3.10
N LEU A 14 -14.59 5.34 4.33
CA LEU A 14 -14.12 4.26 5.20
C LEU A 14 -14.60 4.50 6.63
N CYS A 15 -14.89 3.40 7.34
CA CYS A 15 -15.26 3.41 8.74
C CYS A 15 -14.62 2.23 9.47
N GLU A 16 -14.05 2.47 10.65
CA GLU A 16 -13.53 1.45 11.55
C GLU A 16 -14.57 1.05 12.60
N SER A 17 -14.42 -0.13 13.18
CA SER A 17 -15.31 -0.65 14.22
C SER A 17 -15.34 0.22 15.49
N ASN A 18 -14.31 1.02 15.74
CA ASN A 18 -14.24 1.98 16.85
C ASN A 18 -15.02 3.28 16.59
N GLY A 19 -15.67 3.41 15.42
CA GLY A 19 -16.44 4.58 15.01
C GLY A 19 -15.63 5.66 14.27
N LYS A 20 -14.30 5.50 14.14
CA LYS A 20 -13.49 6.40 13.32
C LYS A 20 -13.90 6.27 11.86
N SER A 21 -14.09 7.39 11.18
CA SER A 21 -14.46 7.42 9.76
C SER A 21 -13.70 8.50 9.01
N ILE A 22 -13.66 8.40 7.70
CA ILE A 22 -13.04 9.36 6.79
C ILE A 22 -13.92 9.52 5.56
N THR A 23 -14.09 10.74 5.07
CA THR A 23 -14.84 11.05 3.86
C THR A 23 -14.01 10.77 2.59
N TYR A 24 -14.67 10.76 1.41
CA TYR A 24 -13.97 10.62 0.13
C TYR A 24 -13.01 11.78 -0.13
N GLY A 25 -13.36 13.02 0.26
CA GLY A 25 -12.48 14.18 0.12
C GLY A 25 -11.21 14.06 0.97
N GLU A 26 -11.35 13.67 2.24
CA GLU A 26 -10.23 13.44 3.15
C GLU A 26 -9.36 12.26 2.71
N LEU A 27 -10.00 11.16 2.26
CA LEU A 27 -9.30 10.00 1.72
C LEU A 27 -8.43 10.40 0.52
N GLN A 28 -9.00 11.09 -0.47
CA GLN A 28 -8.26 11.54 -1.66
C GLN A 28 -7.08 12.44 -1.31
N SER A 29 -7.28 13.39 -0.38
CA SER A 29 -6.23 14.29 0.06
C SER A 29 -5.09 13.54 0.72
N SER A 30 -5.40 12.57 1.59
CA SER A 30 -4.42 11.73 2.26
C SER A 30 -3.68 10.81 1.29
N VAL A 31 -4.40 10.15 0.38
CA VAL A 31 -3.82 9.30 -0.67
C VAL A 31 -2.84 10.09 -1.54
N ASN A 32 -3.21 11.29 -1.99
CA ASN A 32 -2.33 12.12 -2.82
C ASN A 32 -1.06 12.52 -2.07
N ARG A 33 -1.16 12.86 -0.78
CA ARG A 33 -0.01 13.21 0.07
C ARG A 33 0.95 12.05 0.20
N ILE A 34 0.44 10.85 0.49
CA ILE A 34 1.25 9.63 0.60
C ILE A 34 1.87 9.24 -0.75
N ALA A 35 1.12 9.33 -1.84
CA ALA A 35 1.66 9.05 -3.18
C ALA A 35 2.82 9.99 -3.55
N ASN A 36 2.68 11.27 -3.24
CA ASN A 36 3.76 12.24 -3.46
C ASN A 36 4.99 11.93 -2.62
N ASN A 37 4.79 11.49 -1.37
CA ASN A 37 5.89 11.09 -0.50
C ASN A 37 6.63 9.87 -1.08
N PHE A 38 5.94 8.84 -1.53
CA PHE A 38 6.56 7.70 -2.20
C PHE A 38 7.41 8.13 -3.40
N ARG A 39 6.86 9.00 -4.27
CA ARG A 39 7.61 9.52 -5.44
C ARG A 39 8.85 10.30 -5.06
N LEU A 40 8.81 11.10 -4.00
CA LEU A 40 9.98 11.81 -3.49
C LEU A 40 11.10 10.87 -3.05
N HIS A 41 10.75 9.67 -2.57
CA HIS A 41 11.71 8.63 -2.21
C HIS A 41 12.05 7.70 -3.39
N GLY A 42 11.69 8.08 -4.61
CA GLY A 42 11.97 7.29 -5.81
C GLY A 42 11.09 6.04 -5.97
N ILE A 43 10.02 5.91 -5.19
CA ILE A 43 9.09 4.77 -5.26
C ILE A 43 7.95 5.09 -6.25
N GLY A 44 7.79 4.21 -7.25
CA GLY A 44 6.80 4.36 -8.32
C GLY A 44 6.69 3.09 -9.16
N GLU A 45 6.49 3.23 -10.46
CA GLU A 45 6.33 2.12 -11.39
C GLU A 45 7.50 1.13 -11.34
N GLY A 46 7.20 -0.16 -11.34
CA GLY A 46 8.17 -1.25 -11.23
C GLY A 46 8.68 -1.52 -9.81
N HIS A 47 8.30 -0.71 -8.81
CA HIS A 47 8.67 -0.90 -7.42
C HIS A 47 7.57 -1.64 -6.65
N ILE A 48 7.97 -2.43 -5.65
CA ILE A 48 7.08 -3.16 -4.76
C ILE A 48 7.14 -2.52 -3.36
N VAL A 49 5.97 -2.21 -2.80
CA VAL A 49 5.83 -1.72 -1.43
C VAL A 49 5.15 -2.79 -0.58
N ALA A 50 5.87 -3.31 0.39
CA ALA A 50 5.31 -4.22 1.39
C ALA A 50 4.61 -3.42 2.51
N PHE A 51 3.46 -3.91 2.95
CA PHE A 51 2.69 -3.33 4.05
C PHE A 51 2.57 -4.36 5.17
N LEU A 52 3.13 -4.05 6.32
CA LEU A 52 3.07 -4.85 7.54
C LEU A 52 2.40 -4.03 8.64
N GLN A 53 1.09 -3.94 8.57
CA GLN A 53 0.28 -3.11 9.47
C GLN A 53 -1.03 -3.82 9.83
N GLU A 54 -1.60 -3.45 10.98
CA GLU A 54 -2.96 -3.85 11.32
C GLU A 54 -3.98 -3.22 10.36
N LYS A 55 -5.10 -3.90 10.14
CA LYS A 55 -6.18 -3.41 9.28
C LYS A 55 -6.77 -2.12 9.86
N SER A 56 -6.61 -1.02 9.14
CA SER A 56 -7.06 0.30 9.56
C SER A 56 -7.30 1.22 8.37
N ILE A 57 -7.96 2.35 8.60
CA ILE A 57 -8.07 3.43 7.59
C ILE A 57 -6.67 3.86 7.12
N VAL A 58 -5.72 3.93 8.03
CA VAL A 58 -4.32 4.30 7.75
C VAL A 58 -3.66 3.32 6.77
N ASN A 59 -3.84 2.02 6.99
CA ASN A 59 -3.33 0.98 6.09
C ASN A 59 -3.92 1.12 4.68
N VAL A 60 -5.22 1.35 4.56
CA VAL A 60 -5.90 1.55 3.26
C VAL A 60 -5.35 2.80 2.55
N ILE A 61 -5.18 3.93 3.26
CA ILE A 61 -4.59 5.15 2.70
C ILE A 61 -3.18 4.88 2.19
N GLY A 62 -2.36 4.17 2.97
CA GLY A 62 -0.99 3.80 2.59
C GLY A 62 -0.94 2.99 1.29
N MET A 63 -1.74 1.93 1.20
CA MET A 63 -1.82 1.09 0.00
C MET A 63 -2.33 1.85 -1.22
N LEU A 64 -3.40 2.65 -1.08
CA LEU A 64 -3.91 3.49 -2.17
C LEU A 64 -2.89 4.56 -2.58
N GLY A 65 -2.13 5.10 -1.64
CA GLY A 65 -1.03 6.03 -1.90
C GLY A 65 0.08 5.39 -2.74
N ALA A 66 0.52 4.18 -2.40
CA ALA A 66 1.51 3.43 -3.16
C ALA A 66 1.00 3.10 -4.58
N LEU A 67 -0.23 2.62 -4.72
CA LEU A 67 -0.88 2.41 -6.03
C LEU A 67 -0.96 3.69 -6.84
N THR A 68 -1.33 4.82 -6.22
CA THR A 68 -1.39 6.13 -6.88
C THR A 68 0.01 6.64 -7.29
N ALA A 69 1.05 6.24 -6.57
CA ALA A 69 2.43 6.51 -6.96
C ALA A 69 2.89 5.67 -8.17
N GLY A 70 2.17 4.60 -8.51
CA GLY A 70 2.51 3.65 -9.57
C GLY A 70 3.15 2.35 -9.08
N ALA A 71 3.32 2.19 -7.77
CA ALA A 71 3.95 1.01 -7.19
C ALA A 71 2.96 -0.16 -7.03
N THR A 72 3.49 -1.37 -7.02
CA THR A 72 2.76 -2.61 -6.67
C THR A 72 2.70 -2.75 -5.15
N VAL A 73 1.54 -3.09 -4.58
CA VAL A 73 1.39 -3.29 -3.14
C VAL A 73 1.43 -4.78 -2.77
N ALA A 74 2.08 -5.11 -1.65
CA ALA A 74 2.10 -6.45 -1.09
C ALA A 74 1.71 -6.37 0.40
N PRO A 75 0.42 -6.59 0.74
CA PRO A 75 -0.02 -6.57 2.13
C PRO A 75 0.31 -7.89 2.83
N PHE A 76 0.85 -7.78 4.04
CA PHE A 76 1.10 -8.90 4.94
C PHE A 76 0.24 -8.79 6.20
N ASP A 77 -0.20 -9.92 6.69
CA ASP A 77 -0.90 -10.00 7.97
C ASP A 77 0.10 -9.77 9.11
N ALA A 78 -0.11 -8.72 9.88
CA ALA A 78 0.72 -8.36 11.02
C ALA A 78 0.69 -9.39 12.16
N SER A 79 -0.31 -10.29 12.18
CA SER A 79 -0.43 -11.37 13.16
C SER A 79 0.45 -12.60 12.86
N LEU A 80 1.09 -12.66 11.69
CA LEU A 80 1.97 -13.75 11.33
C LEU A 80 3.21 -13.80 12.23
N PRO A 81 3.76 -15.01 12.50
CA PRO A 81 5.05 -15.15 13.19
C PRO A 81 6.17 -14.39 12.45
N LYS A 82 7.10 -13.81 13.21
CA LYS A 82 8.23 -13.02 12.66
C LYS A 82 9.02 -13.79 11.61
N GLU A 83 9.31 -15.05 11.87
CA GLU A 83 10.05 -15.93 10.96
C GLU A 83 9.31 -16.09 9.63
N ARG A 84 7.98 -16.14 9.68
CA ARG A 84 7.17 -16.23 8.48
C ARG A 84 7.21 -14.93 7.68
N ILE A 85 7.11 -13.79 8.34
CA ILE A 85 7.23 -12.47 7.71
C ILE A 85 8.60 -12.31 7.05
N GLN A 86 9.69 -12.72 7.72
CA GLN A 86 11.04 -12.69 7.15
C GLN A 86 11.15 -13.51 5.86
N ILE A 87 10.61 -14.73 5.86
CA ILE A 87 10.59 -15.59 4.65
C ILE A 87 9.84 -14.91 3.50
N LEU A 88 8.68 -14.31 3.78
CA LEU A 88 7.87 -13.60 2.77
C LEU A 88 8.60 -12.37 2.22
N LEU A 89 9.23 -11.58 3.07
CA LEU A 89 10.00 -10.42 2.66
C LEU A 89 11.27 -10.81 1.88
N GLN A 90 11.92 -11.93 2.25
CA GLN A 90 13.06 -12.47 1.52
C GLN A 90 12.68 -12.98 0.12
N ASP A 91 11.49 -13.55 -0.06
CA ASP A 91 11.00 -13.99 -1.36
C ASP A 91 10.57 -12.78 -2.23
N LEU A 92 9.89 -11.83 -1.62
CA LEU A 92 9.32 -10.67 -2.30
C LEU A 92 10.38 -9.64 -2.75
N HIS A 93 11.46 -9.42 -1.98
CA HIS A 93 12.46 -8.38 -2.18
C HIS A 93 11.83 -6.98 -2.42
N PRO A 94 11.02 -6.44 -1.48
CA PRO A 94 10.33 -5.18 -1.70
C PRO A 94 11.31 -4.00 -1.74
N ASN A 95 10.97 -2.97 -2.50
CA ASN A 95 11.74 -1.71 -2.57
C ASN A 95 11.44 -0.81 -1.36
N ALA A 96 10.25 -0.95 -0.78
CA ALA A 96 9.87 -0.22 0.43
C ALA A 96 9.06 -1.11 1.38
N LEU A 97 9.18 -0.84 2.68
CA LEU A 97 8.37 -1.45 3.73
C LEU A 97 7.69 -0.34 4.54
N VAL A 98 6.38 -0.42 4.63
CA VAL A 98 5.57 0.40 5.54
C VAL A 98 5.12 -0.49 6.68
N SER A 99 5.55 -0.16 7.90
CA SER A 99 5.20 -0.93 9.10
C SER A 99 4.87 0.00 10.27
N ASP A 100 4.20 -0.54 11.28
CA ASP A 100 4.10 0.12 12.57
C ASP A 100 5.39 -0.11 13.35
N ASP A 101 5.79 0.86 14.19
CA ASP A 101 7.04 0.82 14.98
C ASP A 101 7.22 -0.49 15.79
N LYS A 102 6.11 -1.09 16.20
CA LYS A 102 6.10 -2.34 16.99
C LYS A 102 6.28 -3.61 16.14
N LEU A 103 6.09 -3.50 14.82
CA LEU A 103 6.03 -4.63 13.90
C LEU A 103 7.24 -4.70 12.96
N ALA A 104 8.12 -3.68 12.99
CA ALA A 104 9.31 -3.66 12.14
C ALA A 104 10.16 -4.92 12.41
N PRO A 105 10.21 -5.89 11.48
CA PRO A 105 11.04 -7.08 11.65
C PRO A 105 12.52 -6.71 11.50
N GLU A 106 13.41 -7.48 12.13
CA GLU A 106 14.82 -7.51 11.74
C GLU A 106 14.90 -8.06 10.30
N ILE A 107 15.18 -7.19 9.35
CA ILE A 107 15.19 -7.54 7.94
C ILE A 107 16.63 -7.84 7.54
N PRO A 108 16.92 -9.02 6.97
CA PRO A 108 18.29 -9.44 6.66
C PRO A 108 18.84 -8.82 5.37
N PHE A 109 18.16 -7.87 4.74
CA PHE A 109 18.57 -7.18 3.53
C PHE A 109 18.19 -5.69 3.60
N GLU A 110 18.89 -4.88 2.79
CA GLU A 110 18.67 -3.45 2.73
C GLU A 110 17.35 -3.15 1.98
N ILE A 111 16.45 -2.40 2.62
CA ILE A 111 15.25 -1.86 2.01
C ILE A 111 15.47 -0.37 1.78
N ALA A 112 15.23 0.10 0.56
CA ALA A 112 15.50 1.48 0.17
C ALA A 112 14.70 2.50 0.99
N VAL A 113 13.47 2.15 1.38
CA VAL A 113 12.59 2.98 2.20
C VAL A 113 11.93 2.12 3.27
N SER A 114 12.32 2.31 4.53
CA SER A 114 11.59 1.78 5.68
C SER A 114 10.99 2.95 6.44
N ALA A 115 9.68 3.05 6.49
CA ALA A 115 9.01 4.18 7.10
C ALA A 115 7.74 3.75 7.83
N THR A 116 7.41 4.48 8.90
CA THR A 116 6.08 4.42 9.48
C THR A 116 5.13 5.29 8.67
N PHE A 117 3.83 4.98 8.72
CA PHE A 117 2.83 5.83 8.07
C PHE A 117 2.90 7.28 8.57
N GLN A 118 3.19 7.50 9.85
CA GLN A 118 3.29 8.85 10.43
C GLN A 118 4.41 9.67 9.79
N GLU A 119 5.52 9.05 9.44
CA GLU A 119 6.62 9.70 8.73
C GLU A 119 6.21 10.08 7.32
N LEU A 120 5.56 9.15 6.60
CA LEU A 120 5.03 9.39 5.25
C LEU A 120 3.96 10.51 5.23
N ASP A 121 3.13 10.63 6.27
CA ASP A 121 2.05 11.62 6.34
C ASP A 121 2.52 13.03 6.71
N ARG A 122 3.66 13.18 7.38
CA ARG A 122 4.20 14.49 7.82
C ARG A 122 4.76 15.36 6.71
N THR A 123 5.09 14.80 5.57
CA THR A 123 5.73 15.54 4.49
C THR A 123 4.73 16.47 3.80
N LYS A 124 4.92 17.78 3.94
CA LYS A 124 4.16 18.78 3.19
C LYS A 124 4.71 18.83 1.76
N VAL A 125 4.02 18.21 0.83
CA VAL A 125 4.47 18.16 -0.57
C VAL A 125 3.49 18.88 -1.48
N ALA A 126 4.03 19.65 -2.44
CA ALA A 126 3.27 20.18 -3.55
C ALA A 126 2.68 19.04 -4.39
N VAL A 127 1.48 19.23 -4.91
CA VAL A 127 0.80 18.24 -5.74
C VAL A 127 1.66 17.93 -6.96
N LEU A 128 2.21 16.72 -7.02
CA LEU A 128 2.86 16.19 -8.22
C LEU A 128 1.78 15.59 -9.12
N HIS A 129 1.88 15.86 -10.43
CA HIS A 129 0.93 15.32 -11.41
C HIS A 129 0.99 13.79 -11.43
N THR A 130 -0.18 13.15 -11.48
CA THR A 130 -0.35 11.72 -11.68
C THR A 130 0.00 11.39 -13.13
N GLU A 131 1.06 10.62 -13.35
CA GLU A 131 1.25 9.94 -14.63
C GLU A 131 0.18 8.85 -14.78
N LYS A 132 -0.27 8.61 -16.02
CA LYS A 132 -1.21 7.52 -16.30
C LYS A 132 -0.49 6.20 -16.05
N GLN A 133 -1.01 5.41 -15.12
CA GLN A 133 -0.54 4.04 -14.92
C GLN A 133 -0.79 3.21 -16.19
N GLN A 134 0.16 2.34 -16.52
CA GLN A 134 -0.04 1.37 -17.59
C GLN A 134 -1.03 0.30 -17.12
N VAL A 135 -2.01 -0.04 -17.94
CA VAL A 135 -3.08 -0.99 -17.61
C VAL A 135 -2.53 -2.37 -17.26
N ASP A 136 -1.44 -2.76 -17.90
CA ASP A 136 -0.78 -4.07 -17.72
C ASP A 136 0.14 -4.13 -16.47
N SER A 137 0.36 -3.00 -15.75
CA SER A 137 1.20 -3.00 -14.56
C SER A 137 0.55 -3.76 -13.40
N LEU A 138 1.40 -4.33 -12.52
CA LEU A 138 0.90 -5.04 -11.34
C LEU A 138 0.27 -4.07 -10.34
N ALA A 139 -0.92 -4.42 -9.87
CA ALA A 139 -1.59 -3.71 -8.80
C ALA A 139 -1.16 -4.25 -7.42
N TYR A 140 -1.26 -5.56 -7.24
CA TYR A 140 -0.90 -6.14 -5.95
C TYR A 140 -0.41 -7.59 -6.05
N ILE A 141 0.32 -8.02 -5.00
CA ILE A 141 0.82 -9.38 -4.80
C ILE A 141 0.24 -9.90 -3.50
N LEU A 142 -0.49 -11.02 -3.56
CA LEU A 142 -1.02 -11.70 -2.38
C LEU A 142 -0.33 -13.06 -2.19
N TYR A 143 0.16 -13.30 -0.98
CA TYR A 143 0.73 -14.59 -0.63
C TYR A 143 -0.33 -15.58 -0.16
N THR A 144 -0.30 -16.75 -0.77
CA THR A 144 -1.15 -17.88 -0.38
C THR A 144 -0.30 -18.99 0.25
N SER A 145 -0.91 -19.79 1.14
CA SER A 145 -0.30 -21.01 1.63
C SER A 145 -0.23 -22.02 0.47
N GLY A 146 0.96 -22.17 -0.13
CA GLY A 146 1.16 -23.15 -1.19
C GLY A 146 0.92 -24.58 -0.68
N SER A 147 0.37 -25.45 -1.52
CA SER A 147 0.13 -26.88 -1.21
C SER A 147 1.40 -27.64 -0.83
N THR A 148 2.58 -27.10 -1.15
CA THR A 148 3.91 -27.64 -0.81
C THR A 148 4.48 -27.04 0.49
N GLY A 149 3.72 -26.25 1.25
CA GLY A 149 4.18 -25.55 2.46
C GLY A 149 4.99 -24.27 2.20
N THR A 150 5.48 -24.05 0.98
CA THR A 150 6.16 -22.81 0.58
C THR A 150 5.13 -21.79 0.15
N PRO A 151 5.18 -20.54 0.67
CA PRO A 151 4.27 -19.47 0.24
C PRO A 151 4.49 -19.15 -1.25
N LYS A 152 3.40 -18.81 -1.93
CA LYS A 152 3.44 -18.37 -3.33
C LYS A 152 2.81 -17.00 -3.45
N GLY A 153 3.52 -16.05 -4.04
CA GLY A 153 3.01 -14.73 -4.39
C GLY A 153 2.16 -14.80 -5.66
N VAL A 154 0.89 -14.46 -5.54
CA VAL A 154 -0.03 -14.33 -6.68
C VAL A 154 -0.05 -12.88 -7.12
N CYS A 155 0.40 -12.64 -8.36
CA CYS A 155 0.49 -11.32 -8.96
C CYS A 155 -0.82 -10.96 -9.66
N ILE A 156 -1.41 -9.82 -9.36
CA ILE A 156 -2.65 -9.30 -9.95
C ILE A 156 -2.37 -7.96 -10.61
N SER A 157 -2.73 -7.84 -11.91
CA SER A 157 -2.62 -6.58 -12.65
C SER A 157 -3.74 -5.60 -12.31
N HIS A 158 -3.56 -4.32 -12.67
CA HIS A 158 -4.62 -3.32 -12.55
C HIS A 158 -5.84 -3.68 -13.39
N GLU A 159 -5.65 -4.27 -14.57
CA GLU A 159 -6.73 -4.76 -15.43
C GLU A 159 -7.56 -5.85 -14.72
N ALA A 160 -6.88 -6.88 -14.20
CA ALA A 160 -7.55 -7.98 -13.49
C ALA A 160 -8.28 -7.49 -12.22
N ALA A 161 -7.66 -6.56 -11.48
CA ALA A 161 -8.28 -5.96 -10.30
C ALA A 161 -9.53 -5.14 -10.66
N SER A 162 -9.52 -4.38 -11.76
CA SER A 162 -10.66 -3.60 -12.22
C SER A 162 -11.81 -4.49 -12.69
N ALA A 163 -11.51 -5.52 -13.49
CA ALA A 163 -12.51 -6.47 -13.97
C ALA A 163 -13.21 -7.25 -12.84
N PHE A 164 -12.58 -7.37 -11.68
CA PHE A 164 -13.19 -8.02 -10.50
C PHE A 164 -14.24 -7.12 -9.81
N VAL A 165 -14.15 -5.80 -9.97
CA VAL A 165 -15.03 -4.82 -9.29
C VAL A 165 -16.22 -4.39 -10.15
N GLU A 166 -16.17 -4.61 -11.47
CA GLU A 166 -17.28 -4.36 -12.41
C GLU A 166 -18.35 -5.45 -12.34
#